data_d34f5f113585a2ddad9133253eb88e17
#
_entry.id   d34f5f113585a2ddad9133253eb88e17
#
_cell.length_a   1.000
_cell.length_b   1.000
_cell.length_c   1.000
_cell.angle_alpha   90.00
_cell.angle_beta   90.00
_cell.angle_gamma   90.00
#
_symmetry.space_group_name_H-M   'P 1'
#
loop_
_entity.id
_entity.type
_entity.pdbx_description
1 polymer ?
#
loop_
_entity_poly.entity_id
_entity_poly.type
_entity_poly.pdbx_seq_one_letter_code
_entity_poly.pdbx_strand_id
1 'polypeptide(L)'
;MEEIEVVVDSVNKLDLEQQIKYLDSTYSKDNLLDPKSRHEHVDSHPLPELEESESGVVTRFPPEPNGYPHIGHAKAVIIDEEYARMYNGKLILRFDDTNPMNEKLEYYDAIRNDLEWLGVKPDIIKNTSDDIKILHELGKKITTNGYAYVCTCEINNIHMMRMQQVECPCRSNIDNSEYNQERLDKLFDGTYHQNEAIIRFRGNMQDKNTVMRDPTLFRIIEAPHPLLGQKVTVWPTYDFAAPVEDSLDGVTHALRTKEYELRNALYQDILDKLELRKPKVVEFSRLEFENMPVSKRKIKKLIEDGMIEGWDDPRLLTLSALRRRGFDPQAIRSFVLSLGLTLAETKPPFKTLESINRKIIDPITIRLFFVKDPIMLLVEDGKDTTVKLNNHPTSNLGTREVEVSNVIYISREDAVALTKDEQVRLMELYNVKINEIDLENKKLITASYLNNEIVKDMKKIQWVSDKNMTKYRIMVPKEIYQNDKFNPESLEKIEGYAESSVLQLKSRTQVQFIRFGFCVTEEKFTAIFIHR
;
A
#
# COMPACT_ATOMS: atom_id res chain seq x y z
N MET A 1 16.52 -17.57 -23.51
CA MET A 1 17.29 -18.09 -22.36
C MET A 1 18.65 -18.61 -22.83
N GLU A 2 18.75 -19.47 -23.85
CA GLU A 2 20.04 -19.98 -24.38
C GLU A 2 21.00 -18.88 -24.87
N GLU A 3 20.50 -17.83 -25.52
CA GLU A 3 21.37 -16.72 -25.97
C GLU A 3 21.97 -15.90 -24.81
N ILE A 4 21.24 -15.77 -23.69
CA ILE A 4 21.73 -15.05 -22.51
C ILE A 4 22.80 -15.88 -21.78
N GLU A 5 22.63 -17.19 -21.66
CA GLU A 5 23.62 -18.10 -21.07
C GLU A 5 24.93 -18.11 -21.86
N VAL A 6 24.86 -18.11 -23.19
CA VAL A 6 26.04 -18.04 -24.05
C VAL A 6 26.82 -16.73 -23.85
N VAL A 7 26.10 -15.59 -23.70
CA VAL A 7 26.74 -14.28 -23.46
C VAL A 7 27.36 -14.24 -22.07
N VAL A 8 26.65 -14.70 -21.04
CA VAL A 8 27.14 -14.75 -19.65
C VAL A 8 28.37 -15.65 -19.56
N ASP A 9 28.36 -16.81 -20.18
CA ASP A 9 29.51 -17.74 -20.21
C ASP A 9 30.72 -17.16 -20.96
N SER A 10 30.48 -16.38 -22.02
CA SER A 10 31.56 -15.72 -22.76
C SER A 10 32.21 -14.61 -21.95
N VAL A 11 31.43 -13.82 -21.22
CA VAL A 11 31.92 -12.73 -20.36
C VAL A 11 32.66 -13.28 -19.12
N ASN A 12 32.14 -14.34 -18.52
CA ASN A 12 32.78 -14.96 -17.34
C ASN A 12 34.12 -15.65 -17.64
N LYS A 13 34.45 -15.90 -18.91
CA LYS A 13 35.77 -16.45 -19.35
C LYS A 13 36.84 -15.38 -19.51
N LEU A 14 36.46 -14.11 -19.48
CA LEU A 14 37.39 -12.97 -19.59
C LEU A 14 37.89 -12.56 -18.20
N ASP A 15 39.17 -12.20 -18.11
CA ASP A 15 39.66 -11.52 -16.90
C ASP A 15 39.15 -10.08 -16.81
N LEU A 16 39.32 -9.44 -15.64
CA LEU A 16 38.77 -8.10 -15.37
C LEU A 16 39.29 -7.03 -16.36
N GLU A 17 40.55 -7.15 -16.78
CA GLU A 17 41.15 -6.22 -17.75
C GLU A 17 40.56 -6.39 -19.15
N GLN A 18 40.33 -7.63 -19.55
CA GLN A 18 39.66 -7.98 -20.80
C GLN A 18 38.18 -7.57 -20.82
N GLN A 19 37.48 -7.73 -19.69
CA GLN A 19 36.09 -7.28 -19.53
C GLN A 19 35.96 -5.74 -19.65
N ILE A 20 36.88 -5.00 -19.02
CA ILE A 20 36.94 -3.53 -19.13
C ILE A 20 37.25 -3.12 -20.57
N LYS A 21 38.20 -3.78 -21.24
CA LYS A 21 38.56 -3.48 -22.61
C LYS A 21 37.44 -3.79 -23.62
N TYR A 22 36.66 -4.83 -23.35
CA TYR A 22 35.49 -5.19 -24.14
C TYR A 22 34.36 -4.15 -23.94
N LEU A 23 34.12 -3.71 -22.72
CA LEU A 23 33.19 -2.61 -22.40
C LEU A 23 33.59 -1.29 -23.05
N ASP A 24 34.86 -0.90 -22.95
CA ASP A 24 35.40 0.32 -23.57
C ASP A 24 35.37 0.30 -25.10
N SER A 25 35.44 -0.90 -25.73
CA SER A 25 35.36 -1.05 -27.18
C SER A 25 33.91 -1.10 -27.71
N THR A 26 32.97 -1.55 -26.88
CA THR A 26 31.59 -1.78 -27.28
C THR A 26 30.70 -0.56 -26.94
N TYR A 27 31.05 0.18 -25.89
CA TYR A 27 30.36 1.40 -25.47
C TYR A 27 31.37 2.54 -25.41
N SER A 28 31.25 3.55 -26.29
CA SER A 28 32.08 4.74 -26.21
C SER A 28 31.84 5.44 -24.85
N LYS A 29 32.91 5.95 -24.23
CA LYS A 29 32.86 6.64 -22.91
C LYS A 29 31.85 7.76 -22.82
N ASP A 30 31.47 8.34 -23.95
CA ASP A 30 30.49 9.45 -24.05
C ASP A 30 29.05 8.97 -23.76
N ASN A 31 28.74 7.70 -23.91
CA ASN A 31 27.39 7.15 -23.64
C ASN A 31 27.17 6.69 -22.19
N LEU A 32 28.21 6.60 -21.37
CA LEU A 32 28.10 6.11 -19.99
C LEU A 32 28.08 7.21 -18.92
N LEU A 33 28.41 8.47 -19.26
CA LEU A 33 28.64 9.51 -18.27
C LEU A 33 27.96 10.86 -18.55
N ASP A 34 27.12 10.98 -19.59
CA ASP A 34 26.34 12.21 -19.77
C ASP A 34 24.98 12.11 -19.07
N PRO A 35 24.79 12.79 -17.94
CA PRO A 35 23.47 12.87 -17.29
C PRO A 35 22.42 13.57 -18.15
N LYS A 36 22.83 14.26 -19.25
CA LYS A 36 21.94 14.96 -20.18
C LYS A 36 21.43 14.07 -21.30
N SER A 37 22.13 12.96 -21.63
CA SER A 37 21.63 12.00 -22.63
C SER A 37 20.47 11.13 -22.12
N ARG A 38 20.11 11.24 -20.85
CA ARG A 38 18.89 10.61 -20.28
C ARG A 38 17.60 11.37 -20.54
N HIS A 39 17.65 12.51 -21.23
CA HIS A 39 16.48 13.37 -21.49
C HIS A 39 15.93 13.32 -22.92
N GLU A 40 16.46 12.45 -23.79
CA GLU A 40 15.84 12.16 -25.10
C GLU A 40 15.32 10.71 -25.18
N HIS A 41 14.90 10.12 -24.06
CA HIS A 41 13.87 9.10 -24.17
C HIS A 41 12.56 9.83 -24.43
N VAL A 42 12.06 9.68 -25.65
CA VAL A 42 10.63 9.76 -25.98
C VAL A 42 9.84 9.50 -24.68
N ASP A 43 8.88 10.36 -24.36
CA ASP A 43 7.94 10.22 -23.25
C ASP A 43 7.24 8.85 -23.30
N SER A 44 7.96 7.77 -23.02
CA SER A 44 7.36 6.45 -22.84
C SER A 44 6.65 6.49 -21.50
N HIS A 45 5.37 6.77 -21.56
CA HIS A 45 4.50 6.69 -20.39
C HIS A 45 4.70 5.34 -19.71
N PRO A 46 4.78 5.25 -18.37
CA PRO A 46 5.03 4.00 -17.65
C PRO A 46 3.97 2.92 -17.87
N LEU A 47 2.78 3.31 -18.38
CA LEU A 47 1.69 2.41 -18.73
C LEU A 47 1.58 2.27 -20.24
N PRO A 48 1.24 1.07 -20.77
CA PRO A 48 0.99 0.85 -22.20
C PRO A 48 -0.25 1.63 -22.66
N GLU A 49 -0.33 1.90 -23.96
CA GLU A 49 -1.51 2.51 -24.57
C GLU A 49 -2.73 1.60 -24.43
N LEU A 50 -3.91 2.21 -24.27
CA LEU A 50 -5.18 1.51 -24.29
C LEU A 50 -5.68 1.33 -25.73
N GLU A 51 -6.25 0.16 -26.02
CA GLU A 51 -6.99 -0.07 -27.26
C GLU A 51 -8.34 0.67 -27.22
N GLU A 52 -8.84 1.11 -28.38
CA GLU A 52 -10.17 1.74 -28.51
C GLU A 52 -10.35 3.03 -27.66
N SER A 53 -9.28 3.83 -27.55
CA SER A 53 -9.26 5.05 -26.73
C SER A 53 -9.72 6.33 -27.47
N GLU A 54 -10.02 6.26 -28.79
CA GLU A 54 -10.33 7.44 -29.62
C GLU A 54 -11.62 8.16 -29.21
N SER A 55 -12.58 7.47 -28.60
CA SER A 55 -13.84 8.05 -28.12
C SER A 55 -13.75 8.71 -26.74
N GLY A 56 -12.54 8.84 -26.20
CA GLY A 56 -12.28 9.28 -24.83
C GLY A 56 -12.21 8.11 -23.85
N VAL A 57 -11.57 8.34 -22.70
CA VAL A 57 -11.38 7.32 -21.68
C VAL A 57 -12.11 7.69 -20.39
N VAL A 58 -12.98 6.80 -19.95
CA VAL A 58 -13.64 6.88 -18.62
C VAL A 58 -13.29 5.62 -17.87
N THR A 59 -12.56 5.78 -16.77
CA THR A 59 -12.19 4.72 -15.85
C THR A 59 -12.96 4.83 -14.54
N ARG A 60 -12.93 3.81 -13.72
CA ARG A 60 -13.54 3.83 -12.40
C ARG A 60 -12.75 3.03 -11.37
N PHE A 61 -12.70 3.55 -10.17
CA PHE A 61 -12.27 2.85 -8.96
C PHE A 61 -13.51 2.49 -8.13
N PRO A 62 -13.91 1.20 -8.05
CA PRO A 62 -15.15 0.75 -7.42
C PRO A 62 -14.89 0.01 -6.10
N PRO A 63 -14.42 0.67 -5.01
CA PRO A 63 -14.16 -0.03 -3.76
C PRO A 63 -15.45 -0.38 -3.02
N GLU A 64 -15.55 -1.62 -2.50
CA GLU A 64 -16.54 -1.97 -1.48
C GLU A 64 -16.17 -1.32 -0.14
N PRO A 65 -17.09 -0.55 0.51
CA PRO A 65 -16.79 0.15 1.77
C PRO A 65 -16.88 -0.80 2.99
N ASN A 66 -16.06 -1.84 3.00
CA ASN A 66 -16.02 -2.93 3.98
C ASN A 66 -14.71 -3.00 4.79
N GLY A 67 -13.89 -1.94 4.73
CA GLY A 67 -12.61 -1.82 5.44
C GLY A 67 -11.75 -0.71 4.85
N TYR A 68 -10.65 -0.43 5.51
CA TYR A 68 -9.70 0.59 5.08
C TYR A 68 -8.96 0.18 3.80
N PRO A 69 -8.66 1.12 2.89
CA PRO A 69 -7.84 0.87 1.72
C PRO A 69 -6.42 0.41 2.10
N HIS A 70 -5.83 -0.39 1.25
CA HIS A 70 -4.46 -0.83 1.36
C HIS A 70 -3.69 -0.54 0.06
N ILE A 71 -2.39 -0.78 0.05
CA ILE A 71 -1.51 -0.49 -1.10
C ILE A 71 -1.97 -1.16 -2.41
N GLY A 72 -2.68 -2.29 -2.36
CA GLY A 72 -3.31 -2.90 -3.53
C GLY A 72 -4.44 -2.05 -4.12
N HIS A 73 -5.22 -1.36 -3.27
CA HIS A 73 -6.23 -0.39 -3.71
C HIS A 73 -5.55 0.87 -4.29
N ALA A 74 -4.42 1.31 -3.70
CA ALA A 74 -3.62 2.39 -4.28
C ALA A 74 -3.15 2.05 -5.68
N LYS A 75 -2.68 0.80 -5.92
CA LYS A 75 -2.32 0.36 -7.27
C LYS A 75 -3.47 0.51 -8.24
N ALA A 76 -4.66 0.02 -7.88
CA ALA A 76 -5.82 0.09 -8.75
C ALA A 76 -6.20 1.54 -9.08
N VAL A 77 -6.42 2.38 -8.07
CA VAL A 77 -6.87 3.75 -8.30
C VAL A 77 -5.83 4.62 -8.99
N ILE A 78 -4.54 4.43 -8.73
CA ILE A 78 -3.47 5.19 -9.41
C ILE A 78 -3.42 4.80 -10.90
N ILE A 79 -3.61 3.53 -11.25
CA ILE A 79 -3.67 3.08 -12.65
C ILE A 79 -4.92 3.64 -13.33
N ASP A 80 -6.09 3.57 -12.69
CA ASP A 80 -7.34 4.14 -13.20
C ASP A 80 -7.21 5.65 -13.47
N GLU A 81 -6.67 6.41 -12.49
CA GLU A 81 -6.45 7.87 -12.63
C GLU A 81 -5.42 8.19 -13.71
N GLU A 82 -4.33 7.43 -13.78
CA GLU A 82 -3.26 7.68 -14.75
C GLU A 82 -3.75 7.49 -16.17
N TYR A 83 -4.57 6.47 -16.44
CA TYR A 83 -5.21 6.32 -17.74
C TYR A 83 -6.22 7.42 -18.05
N ALA A 84 -7.06 7.80 -17.09
CA ALA A 84 -7.94 8.95 -17.26
C ALA A 84 -7.14 10.22 -17.63
N ARG A 85 -6.01 10.45 -16.94
CA ARG A 85 -5.14 11.61 -17.20
C ARG A 85 -4.45 11.55 -18.56
N MET A 86 -3.92 10.37 -18.97
CA MET A 86 -3.25 10.17 -20.27
C MET A 86 -4.13 10.56 -21.45
N TYR A 87 -5.41 10.28 -21.36
CA TYR A 87 -6.37 10.49 -22.44
C TYR A 87 -7.31 11.68 -22.21
N ASN A 88 -6.99 12.58 -21.27
CA ASN A 88 -7.86 13.71 -20.87
C ASN A 88 -9.31 13.28 -20.60
N GLY A 89 -9.45 12.10 -20.02
CA GLY A 89 -10.72 11.45 -19.72
C GLY A 89 -11.24 11.76 -18.31
N LYS A 90 -11.97 10.80 -17.71
CA LYS A 90 -12.57 10.94 -16.38
C LYS A 90 -12.31 9.73 -15.51
N LEU A 91 -12.13 9.99 -14.21
CA LEU A 91 -12.11 8.97 -13.17
C LEU A 91 -13.41 9.03 -12.34
N ILE A 92 -14.08 7.91 -12.20
CA ILE A 92 -15.24 7.74 -11.32
C ILE A 92 -14.82 7.01 -10.06
N LEU A 93 -15.10 7.58 -8.89
CA LEU A 93 -15.13 6.84 -7.62
C LEU A 93 -16.54 6.33 -7.40
N ARG A 94 -16.75 5.04 -7.51
CA ARG A 94 -18.03 4.40 -7.22
C ARG A 94 -17.89 3.48 -6.03
N PHE A 95 -18.61 3.76 -4.95
CA PHE A 95 -18.69 2.82 -3.84
C PHE A 95 -19.59 1.66 -4.22
N ASP A 96 -19.02 0.46 -4.40
CA ASP A 96 -19.80 -0.76 -4.68
C ASP A 96 -20.41 -1.27 -3.37
N ASP A 97 -21.45 -0.59 -2.91
CA ASP A 97 -22.10 -0.75 -1.63
C ASP A 97 -23.41 -1.56 -1.75
N THR A 98 -23.29 -2.83 -2.10
CA THR A 98 -24.42 -3.76 -2.27
C THR A 98 -24.42 -4.90 -1.25
N ASN A 99 -23.63 -4.78 -0.17
CA ASN A 99 -23.52 -5.78 0.89
C ASN A 99 -23.62 -5.16 2.30
N PRO A 100 -24.82 -4.79 2.74
CA PRO A 100 -25.05 -4.09 4.02
C PRO A 100 -24.45 -4.76 5.25
N MET A 101 -24.19 -6.08 5.19
CA MET A 101 -23.62 -6.81 6.33
C MET A 101 -22.17 -6.42 6.65
N ASN A 102 -21.43 -5.91 5.68
CA ASN A 102 -19.99 -5.64 5.82
C ASN A 102 -19.64 -4.16 5.74
N GLU A 103 -20.57 -3.33 5.28
CA GLU A 103 -20.35 -1.92 4.99
C GLU A 103 -20.59 -1.06 6.23
N LYS A 104 -19.80 0.01 6.38
CA LYS A 104 -19.93 0.98 7.46
C LYS A 104 -19.58 2.37 6.97
N LEU A 105 -20.26 3.40 7.51
CA LEU A 105 -20.01 4.81 7.17
C LEU A 105 -18.52 5.19 7.33
N GLU A 106 -17.88 4.70 8.38
CA GLU A 106 -16.45 4.96 8.61
C GLU A 106 -15.54 4.55 7.44
N TYR A 107 -15.94 3.53 6.66
CA TYR A 107 -15.13 3.06 5.53
C TYR A 107 -15.28 3.92 4.28
N TYR A 108 -16.46 4.54 4.07
CA TYR A 108 -16.61 5.54 3.01
C TYR A 108 -15.68 6.73 3.26
N ASP A 109 -15.67 7.23 4.51
CA ASP A 109 -14.80 8.34 4.89
C ASP A 109 -13.32 7.96 4.84
N ALA A 110 -12.96 6.77 5.30
CA ALA A 110 -11.59 6.25 5.23
C ALA A 110 -11.09 6.18 3.77
N ILE A 111 -11.93 5.68 2.84
CA ILE A 111 -11.59 5.61 1.41
C ILE A 111 -11.40 7.02 0.85
N ARG A 112 -12.32 7.95 1.10
CA ARG A 112 -12.20 9.35 0.62
C ARG A 112 -10.94 10.02 1.15
N ASN A 113 -10.68 9.94 2.45
CA ASN A 113 -9.52 10.55 3.10
C ASN A 113 -8.19 9.97 2.60
N ASP A 114 -8.15 8.67 2.33
CA ASP A 114 -6.94 8.01 1.82
C ASP A 114 -6.69 8.35 0.34
N LEU A 115 -7.74 8.49 -0.49
CA LEU A 115 -7.61 8.96 -1.87
C LEU A 115 -7.16 10.43 -1.93
N GLU A 116 -7.73 11.28 -1.08
CA GLU A 116 -7.30 12.68 -0.94
C GLU A 116 -5.82 12.77 -0.55
N TRP A 117 -5.38 11.95 0.41
CA TRP A 117 -3.98 11.88 0.81
C TRP A 117 -3.06 11.42 -0.33
N LEU A 118 -3.50 10.45 -1.16
CA LEU A 118 -2.77 10.02 -2.36
C LEU A 118 -2.74 11.09 -3.46
N GLY A 119 -3.50 12.18 -3.31
CA GLY A 119 -3.66 13.22 -4.32
C GLY A 119 -4.56 12.81 -5.48
N VAL A 120 -5.34 11.74 -5.33
CA VAL A 120 -6.30 11.26 -6.33
C VAL A 120 -7.57 12.11 -6.24
N LYS A 121 -8.00 12.64 -7.38
CA LYS A 121 -9.19 13.51 -7.48
C LYS A 121 -10.18 12.93 -8.50
N PRO A 122 -11.16 12.14 -8.05
CA PRO A 122 -12.21 11.66 -8.94
C PRO A 122 -13.06 12.82 -9.50
N ASP A 123 -13.44 12.72 -10.76
CA ASP A 123 -14.34 13.69 -11.42
C ASP A 123 -15.79 13.49 -10.97
N ILE A 124 -16.16 12.24 -10.68
CA ILE A 124 -17.50 11.85 -10.24
C ILE A 124 -17.35 10.95 -9.02
N ILE A 125 -18.21 11.16 -8.03
CA ILE A 125 -18.33 10.29 -6.85
C ILE A 125 -19.79 9.85 -6.74
N LYS A 126 -20.03 8.54 -6.67
CA LYS A 126 -21.37 7.96 -6.51
C LYS A 126 -21.33 6.66 -5.71
N ASN A 127 -22.51 6.15 -5.38
CA ASN A 127 -22.68 4.84 -4.76
C ASN A 127 -23.51 3.95 -5.69
N THR A 128 -23.23 2.66 -5.73
CA THR A 128 -24.08 1.70 -6.44
C THR A 128 -25.50 1.65 -5.85
N SER A 129 -25.64 1.90 -4.54
CA SER A 129 -26.93 2.00 -3.87
C SER A 129 -27.79 3.17 -4.34
N ASP A 130 -27.21 4.21 -4.98
CA ASP A 130 -27.97 5.33 -5.55
C ASP A 130 -28.86 4.86 -6.71
N ASP A 131 -28.40 3.86 -7.47
CA ASP A 131 -29.08 3.31 -8.64
C ASP A 131 -29.86 2.02 -8.34
N ILE A 132 -30.10 1.69 -7.08
CA ILE A 132 -30.75 0.44 -6.66
C ILE A 132 -32.08 0.18 -7.36
N LYS A 133 -32.87 1.22 -7.66
CA LYS A 133 -34.15 1.11 -8.38
C LYS A 133 -33.94 0.67 -9.83
N ILE A 134 -32.94 1.24 -10.51
CA ILE A 134 -32.60 0.88 -11.90
C ILE A 134 -32.08 -0.54 -11.93
N LEU A 135 -31.25 -0.92 -10.97
CA LEU A 135 -30.73 -2.29 -10.83
C LEU A 135 -31.86 -3.30 -10.60
N HIS A 136 -32.87 -2.95 -9.80
CA HIS A 136 -34.07 -3.79 -9.61
C HIS A 136 -34.87 -3.94 -10.91
N GLU A 137 -35.11 -2.86 -11.64
CA GLU A 137 -35.83 -2.90 -12.91
C GLU A 137 -35.11 -3.76 -13.96
N LEU A 138 -33.77 -3.61 -14.07
CA LEU A 138 -32.97 -4.43 -14.97
C LEU A 138 -32.90 -5.90 -14.49
N GLY A 139 -32.88 -6.13 -13.16
CA GLY A 139 -32.99 -7.46 -12.58
C GLY A 139 -34.35 -8.14 -12.88
N LYS A 140 -35.43 -7.39 -12.86
CA LYS A 140 -36.75 -7.84 -13.30
C LYS A 140 -36.75 -8.11 -14.81
N LYS A 141 -36.22 -7.18 -15.63
CA LYS A 141 -36.14 -7.32 -17.09
C LYS A 141 -35.41 -8.58 -17.52
N ILE A 142 -34.22 -8.87 -16.96
CA ILE A 142 -33.43 -10.06 -17.31
C ILE A 142 -34.16 -11.35 -16.91
N THR A 143 -34.95 -11.30 -15.81
CA THR A 143 -35.73 -12.44 -15.31
C THR A 143 -36.98 -12.70 -16.17
N THR A 144 -37.75 -11.65 -16.48
CA THR A 144 -38.95 -11.76 -17.33
C THR A 144 -38.63 -12.15 -18.78
N ASN A 145 -37.45 -11.77 -19.27
CA ASN A 145 -36.95 -12.17 -20.58
C ASN A 145 -36.45 -13.64 -20.63
N GLY A 146 -36.50 -14.39 -19.52
CA GLY A 146 -36.10 -15.79 -19.45
C GLY A 146 -34.57 -16.00 -19.41
N TYR A 147 -33.79 -14.97 -19.14
CA TYR A 147 -32.34 -15.06 -18.97
C TYR A 147 -31.91 -15.25 -17.49
N ALA A 148 -32.85 -15.12 -16.57
CA ALA A 148 -32.68 -15.44 -15.17
C ALA A 148 -33.94 -16.05 -14.57
N TYR A 149 -33.86 -16.59 -13.38
CA TYR A 149 -34.98 -17.21 -12.69
C TYR A 149 -34.89 -17.08 -11.18
N VAL A 150 -36.02 -17.09 -10.51
CA VAL A 150 -36.09 -17.11 -9.05
C VAL A 150 -35.91 -18.54 -8.54
N CYS A 151 -34.88 -18.73 -7.71
CA CYS A 151 -34.55 -20.02 -7.10
C CYS A 151 -34.85 -19.98 -5.60
N THR A 152 -35.61 -20.96 -5.12
CA THR A 152 -35.99 -21.15 -3.71
C THR A 152 -35.38 -22.42 -3.11
N CYS A 153 -34.33 -22.96 -3.73
CA CYS A 153 -33.61 -24.12 -3.20
C CYS A 153 -32.69 -23.68 -2.04
N GLU A 154 -32.51 -24.58 -1.09
CA GLU A 154 -31.51 -24.38 -0.03
C GLU A 154 -30.10 -24.22 -0.58
N ILE A 155 -29.31 -23.40 0.08
CA ILE A 155 -27.98 -22.99 -0.36
C ILE A 155 -27.01 -24.16 -0.56
N ASN A 156 -27.10 -25.20 0.31
CA ASN A 156 -26.30 -26.41 0.20
C ASN A 156 -26.64 -27.21 -1.05
N ASN A 157 -27.94 -27.29 -1.38
CA ASN A 157 -28.41 -27.98 -2.58
C ASN A 157 -27.98 -27.25 -3.84
N ILE A 158 -28.05 -25.92 -3.84
CA ILE A 158 -27.52 -25.09 -4.95
C ILE A 158 -26.03 -25.35 -5.17
N HIS A 159 -25.26 -25.40 -4.08
CA HIS A 159 -23.82 -25.69 -4.16
C HIS A 159 -23.54 -27.08 -4.73
N MET A 160 -24.22 -28.10 -4.23
CA MET A 160 -24.09 -29.48 -4.74
C MET A 160 -24.43 -29.57 -6.22
N MET A 161 -25.59 -29.03 -6.64
CA MET A 161 -26.01 -29.04 -8.04
C MET A 161 -24.99 -28.37 -8.96
N ARG A 162 -24.42 -27.23 -8.55
CA ARG A 162 -23.34 -26.54 -9.31
C ARG A 162 -22.10 -27.42 -9.43
N MET A 163 -21.69 -28.10 -8.37
CA MET A 163 -20.53 -29.00 -8.39
C MET A 163 -20.79 -30.23 -9.28
N GLN A 164 -21.99 -30.81 -9.20
CA GLN A 164 -22.38 -31.97 -9.98
C GLN A 164 -22.82 -31.65 -11.41
N GLN A 165 -22.84 -30.35 -11.79
CA GLN A 165 -23.28 -29.89 -13.11
C GLN A 165 -24.74 -30.24 -13.42
N VAL A 166 -25.59 -30.32 -12.40
CA VAL A 166 -27.01 -30.62 -12.52
C VAL A 166 -27.83 -29.33 -12.46
N GLU A 167 -28.83 -29.22 -13.34
CA GLU A 167 -29.74 -28.08 -13.36
C GLU A 167 -30.62 -28.05 -12.12
N CYS A 168 -30.88 -26.85 -11.63
CA CYS A 168 -31.78 -26.60 -10.53
C CYS A 168 -33.25 -26.90 -10.94
N PRO A 169 -34.07 -27.58 -10.10
CA PRO A 169 -35.49 -27.78 -10.39
C PRO A 169 -36.27 -26.47 -10.66
N CYS A 170 -35.87 -25.36 -10.04
CA CYS A 170 -36.48 -24.06 -10.30
C CYS A 170 -36.25 -23.55 -11.72
N ARG A 171 -35.16 -24.00 -12.37
CA ARG A 171 -34.83 -23.63 -13.76
C ARG A 171 -35.78 -24.21 -14.79
N SER A 172 -36.34 -25.40 -14.57
CA SER A 172 -37.29 -26.02 -15.49
C SER A 172 -38.59 -25.24 -15.66
N ASN A 173 -38.88 -24.33 -14.73
CA ASN A 173 -40.06 -23.47 -14.79
C ASN A 173 -39.79 -22.10 -15.42
N ILE A 174 -38.60 -21.88 -16.00
CA ILE A 174 -38.21 -20.56 -16.55
C ILE A 174 -39.11 -20.16 -17.74
N ASP A 175 -39.56 -21.14 -18.53
CA ASP A 175 -40.41 -20.91 -19.70
C ASP A 175 -41.92 -20.73 -19.26
N ASN A 176 -42.26 -20.96 -18.00
CA ASN A 176 -43.55 -20.60 -17.43
C ASN A 176 -43.46 -19.16 -16.87
N SER A 177 -43.81 -18.19 -17.74
CA SER A 177 -43.71 -16.76 -17.42
C SER A 177 -44.51 -16.35 -16.17
N GLU A 178 -45.69 -16.94 -15.98
CA GLU A 178 -46.59 -16.66 -14.88
C GLU A 178 -46.00 -17.12 -13.53
N TYR A 179 -45.45 -18.31 -13.49
CA TYR A 179 -44.79 -18.87 -12.31
C TYR A 179 -43.53 -18.11 -11.91
N ASN A 180 -42.73 -17.70 -12.88
CA ASN A 180 -41.50 -16.94 -12.61
C ASN A 180 -41.84 -15.49 -12.17
N GLN A 181 -42.88 -14.90 -12.76
CA GLN A 181 -43.36 -13.57 -12.39
C GLN A 181 -43.93 -13.55 -10.96
N GLU A 182 -44.77 -14.53 -10.57
CA GLU A 182 -45.29 -14.63 -9.20
C GLU A 182 -44.16 -14.68 -8.16
N ARG A 183 -43.12 -15.46 -8.42
CA ARG A 183 -41.97 -15.56 -7.52
C ARG A 183 -41.13 -14.30 -7.48
N LEU A 184 -40.99 -13.64 -8.63
CA LEU A 184 -40.30 -12.36 -8.73
C LEU A 184 -41.02 -11.29 -7.91
N ASP A 185 -42.35 -11.24 -8.00
CA ASP A 185 -43.18 -10.31 -7.23
C ASP A 185 -43.02 -10.59 -5.73
N LYS A 186 -43.11 -11.85 -5.28
CA LYS A 186 -42.88 -12.26 -3.88
C LYS A 186 -41.48 -11.95 -3.36
N LEU A 187 -40.48 -11.89 -4.24
CA LEU A 187 -39.12 -11.53 -3.86
C LEU A 187 -38.99 -10.03 -3.59
N PHE A 188 -39.64 -9.20 -4.42
CA PHE A 188 -39.54 -7.74 -4.32
C PHE A 188 -40.58 -7.11 -3.38
N ASP A 189 -41.70 -7.78 -3.07
CA ASP A 189 -42.71 -7.32 -2.14
C ASP A 189 -42.43 -7.65 -0.66
N GLY A 190 -41.35 -8.41 -0.41
CA GLY A 190 -40.92 -8.81 0.93
C GLY A 190 -41.59 -10.06 1.48
N THR A 191 -42.31 -10.84 0.64
CA THR A 191 -42.87 -12.13 1.03
C THR A 191 -41.79 -13.17 1.34
N TYR A 192 -40.66 -13.15 0.58
CA TYR A 192 -39.50 -13.98 0.88
C TYR A 192 -38.53 -13.26 1.80
N HIS A 193 -38.00 -14.01 2.76
CA HIS A 193 -36.98 -13.56 3.70
C HIS A 193 -35.57 -14.00 3.29
N GLN A 194 -34.57 -13.56 4.05
CA GLN A 194 -33.17 -13.90 3.82
C GLN A 194 -32.97 -15.42 3.78
N ASN A 195 -32.27 -15.90 2.76
CA ASN A 195 -32.00 -17.31 2.42
C ASN A 195 -33.18 -18.10 1.85
N GLU A 196 -34.36 -17.54 1.67
CA GLU A 196 -35.52 -18.25 1.09
C GLU A 196 -35.58 -18.17 -0.43
N ALA A 197 -35.08 -17.05 -1.00
CA ALA A 197 -35.09 -16.88 -2.46
C ALA A 197 -33.88 -16.04 -2.93
N ILE A 198 -33.43 -16.36 -4.16
CA ILE A 198 -32.40 -15.61 -4.88
C ILE A 198 -32.76 -15.56 -6.37
N ILE A 199 -32.24 -14.55 -7.10
CA ILE A 199 -32.28 -14.58 -8.58
C ILE A 199 -30.98 -15.18 -9.08
N ARG A 200 -31.08 -16.15 -9.99
CA ARG A 200 -29.94 -16.79 -10.63
C ARG A 200 -29.96 -16.56 -12.14
N PHE A 201 -28.79 -16.33 -12.71
CA PHE A 201 -28.61 -16.26 -14.15
C PHE A 201 -28.81 -17.64 -14.78
N ARG A 202 -29.44 -17.69 -15.96
CA ARG A 202 -29.58 -18.93 -16.77
C ARG A 202 -28.29 -19.14 -17.57
N GLY A 203 -27.26 -19.63 -16.89
CA GLY A 203 -25.97 -19.91 -17.49
C GLY A 203 -25.90 -21.35 -18.10
N ASN A 204 -24.70 -21.85 -18.25
CA ASN A 204 -24.45 -23.21 -18.71
C ASN A 204 -23.91 -24.09 -17.57
N MET A 205 -24.71 -25.00 -17.07
CA MET A 205 -24.32 -25.90 -15.96
C MET A 205 -23.17 -26.85 -16.33
N GLN A 206 -22.93 -27.10 -17.63
CA GLN A 206 -21.85 -27.94 -18.14
C GLN A 206 -20.56 -27.15 -18.42
N ASP A 207 -20.58 -25.84 -18.20
CA ASP A 207 -19.41 -25.01 -18.47
C ASP A 207 -18.22 -25.39 -17.59
N LYS A 208 -17.02 -25.40 -18.17
CA LYS A 208 -15.77 -25.59 -17.40
C LYS A 208 -15.55 -24.44 -16.43
N ASN A 209 -15.92 -23.22 -16.83
CA ASN A 209 -15.90 -22.05 -15.97
C ASN A 209 -17.06 -22.12 -14.96
N THR A 210 -16.75 -22.39 -13.71
CA THR A 210 -17.76 -22.55 -12.64
C THR A 210 -18.57 -21.27 -12.39
N VAL A 211 -18.06 -20.10 -12.77
CA VAL A 211 -18.80 -18.83 -12.67
C VAL A 211 -20.03 -18.85 -13.59
N MET A 212 -19.95 -19.51 -14.75
CA MET A 212 -21.07 -19.60 -15.71
C MET A 212 -22.17 -20.60 -15.32
N ARG A 213 -21.99 -21.35 -14.22
CA ARG A 213 -22.97 -22.37 -13.76
C ARG A 213 -24.06 -21.75 -12.89
N ASP A 214 -25.02 -21.08 -13.51
CA ASP A 214 -26.17 -20.42 -12.87
C ASP A 214 -25.75 -19.54 -11.64
N PRO A 215 -24.94 -18.50 -11.83
CA PRO A 215 -24.53 -17.62 -10.75
C PRO A 215 -25.70 -16.84 -10.16
N THR A 216 -25.56 -16.45 -8.89
CA THR A 216 -26.55 -15.59 -8.22
C THR A 216 -26.39 -14.16 -8.67
N LEU A 217 -27.46 -13.53 -9.11
CA LEU A 217 -27.53 -12.13 -9.49
C LEU A 217 -28.07 -11.23 -8.38
N PHE A 218 -29.11 -11.69 -7.65
CA PHE A 218 -29.71 -10.96 -6.53
C PHE A 218 -29.92 -11.89 -5.33
N ARG A 219 -29.81 -11.30 -4.14
CA ARG A 219 -30.03 -11.98 -2.87
C ARG A 219 -30.78 -11.07 -1.89
N ILE A 220 -31.48 -11.66 -0.92
CA ILE A 220 -32.12 -10.94 0.16
C ILE A 220 -31.13 -10.76 1.32
N ILE A 221 -30.94 -9.53 1.78
CA ILE A 221 -30.18 -9.17 2.97
C ILE A 221 -31.01 -8.22 3.81
N GLU A 222 -31.39 -8.63 5.02
CA GLU A 222 -32.25 -7.86 5.91
C GLU A 222 -31.48 -6.90 6.84
N ALA A 223 -30.13 -6.92 6.80
CA ALA A 223 -29.31 -6.00 7.54
C ALA A 223 -29.51 -4.56 7.03
N PRO A 224 -29.52 -3.55 7.93
CA PRO A 224 -29.67 -2.15 7.53
C PRO A 224 -28.45 -1.67 6.75
N HIS A 225 -28.70 -1.04 5.61
CA HIS A 225 -27.65 -0.43 4.80
C HIS A 225 -27.21 0.91 5.42
N PRO A 226 -25.90 1.24 5.44
CA PRO A 226 -25.40 2.46 6.08
C PRO A 226 -26.06 3.76 5.59
N LEU A 227 -26.41 3.85 4.28
CA LEU A 227 -27.01 5.05 3.68
C LEU A 227 -28.52 4.93 3.52
N LEU A 228 -29.06 3.76 3.23
CA LEU A 228 -30.48 3.55 2.92
C LEU A 228 -31.31 3.03 4.11
N GLY A 229 -30.65 2.58 5.18
CA GLY A 229 -31.32 1.92 6.31
C GLY A 229 -31.97 0.61 5.88
N GLN A 230 -33.21 0.35 6.32
CA GLN A 230 -33.97 -0.87 6.03
C GLN A 230 -34.91 -0.73 4.81
N LYS A 231 -34.73 0.29 3.98
CA LYS A 231 -35.62 0.55 2.84
C LYS A 231 -35.49 -0.46 1.70
N VAL A 232 -34.39 -1.19 1.66
CA VAL A 232 -34.05 -2.15 0.61
C VAL A 232 -33.60 -3.44 1.27
N THR A 233 -34.15 -4.56 0.80
CA THR A 233 -33.75 -5.91 1.24
C THR A 233 -33.23 -6.77 0.12
N VAL A 234 -33.58 -6.48 -1.14
CA VAL A 234 -33.12 -7.22 -2.32
C VAL A 234 -31.89 -6.53 -2.91
N TRP A 235 -30.76 -7.18 -2.85
CA TRP A 235 -29.49 -6.61 -3.24
C TRP A 235 -28.85 -7.37 -4.41
N PRO A 236 -28.35 -6.65 -5.45
CA PRO A 236 -27.59 -7.28 -6.51
C PRO A 236 -26.27 -7.83 -5.96
N THR A 237 -25.76 -8.87 -6.58
CA THR A 237 -24.38 -9.31 -6.36
C THR A 237 -23.43 -8.49 -7.24
N TYR A 238 -22.14 -8.58 -6.94
CA TYR A 238 -21.09 -8.01 -7.79
C TYR A 238 -21.24 -8.42 -9.27
N ASP A 239 -21.61 -9.67 -9.52
CA ASP A 239 -21.72 -10.22 -10.88
C ASP A 239 -22.79 -9.51 -11.72
N PHE A 240 -23.83 -8.96 -11.09
CA PHE A 240 -24.87 -8.16 -11.76
C PHE A 240 -24.57 -6.67 -11.70
N ALA A 241 -24.24 -6.17 -10.53
CA ALA A 241 -24.07 -4.72 -10.33
C ALA A 241 -22.89 -4.15 -11.13
N ALA A 242 -21.73 -4.80 -11.13
CA ALA A 242 -20.54 -4.25 -11.76
C ALA A 242 -20.67 -4.03 -13.28
N PRO A 243 -21.12 -5.01 -14.11
CA PRO A 243 -21.32 -4.76 -15.53
C PRO A 243 -22.37 -3.69 -15.80
N VAL A 244 -23.50 -3.72 -15.08
CA VAL A 244 -24.61 -2.78 -15.29
C VAL A 244 -24.17 -1.36 -14.96
N GLU A 245 -23.57 -1.15 -13.80
CA GLU A 245 -23.06 0.16 -13.37
C GLU A 245 -21.97 0.67 -14.31
N ASP A 246 -21.02 -0.17 -14.72
CA ASP A 246 -19.97 0.23 -15.66
C ASP A 246 -20.57 0.72 -16.99
N SER A 247 -21.67 0.11 -17.44
CA SER A 247 -22.40 0.54 -18.62
C SER A 247 -23.15 1.85 -18.41
N LEU A 248 -23.90 1.98 -17.31
CA LEU A 248 -24.69 3.16 -16.97
C LEU A 248 -23.82 4.40 -16.71
N ASP A 249 -22.68 4.21 -16.05
CA ASP A 249 -21.73 5.27 -15.74
C ASP A 249 -20.92 5.75 -16.96
N GLY A 250 -21.08 5.11 -18.11
CA GLY A 250 -20.32 5.45 -19.30
C GLY A 250 -18.84 5.04 -19.24
N VAL A 251 -18.48 4.11 -18.34
CA VAL A 251 -17.10 3.58 -18.25
C VAL A 251 -16.69 2.97 -19.59
N THR A 252 -15.61 3.44 -20.17
CA THR A 252 -15.09 2.90 -21.44
C THR A 252 -14.14 1.73 -21.20
N HIS A 253 -13.28 1.86 -20.18
CA HIS A 253 -12.27 0.86 -19.83
C HIS A 253 -12.43 0.47 -18.36
N ALA A 254 -12.82 -0.77 -18.15
CA ALA A 254 -13.01 -1.38 -16.84
C ALA A 254 -11.72 -2.10 -16.44
N LEU A 255 -10.82 -1.41 -15.70
CA LEU A 255 -9.60 -2.02 -15.21
C LEU A 255 -9.91 -2.91 -14.01
N ARG A 256 -9.40 -4.16 -14.03
CA ARG A 256 -9.71 -5.19 -13.02
C ARG A 256 -8.49 -6.04 -12.72
N THR A 257 -8.40 -6.54 -11.50
CA THR A 257 -7.36 -7.54 -11.20
C THR A 257 -7.68 -8.88 -11.89
N LYS A 258 -6.65 -9.59 -12.32
CA LYS A 258 -6.72 -10.89 -13.01
C LYS A 258 -7.58 -11.93 -12.27
N GLU A 259 -7.82 -11.79 -10.98
CA GLU A 259 -8.72 -12.68 -10.22
C GLU A 259 -10.15 -12.71 -10.75
N TYR A 260 -10.55 -11.67 -11.46
CA TYR A 260 -11.87 -11.54 -12.05
C TYR A 260 -11.95 -12.09 -13.49
N GLU A 261 -10.85 -12.62 -14.04
CA GLU A 261 -10.77 -13.15 -15.42
C GLU A 261 -11.92 -14.14 -15.71
N LEU A 262 -12.16 -15.10 -14.82
CA LEU A 262 -13.25 -16.08 -14.98
C LEU A 262 -14.65 -15.43 -15.01
N ARG A 263 -14.80 -14.20 -14.52
CA ARG A 263 -16.08 -13.46 -14.50
C ARG A 263 -16.31 -12.64 -15.78
N ASN A 264 -15.32 -12.51 -16.64
CA ASN A 264 -15.44 -11.68 -17.85
C ASN A 264 -16.52 -12.21 -18.81
N ALA A 265 -16.64 -13.53 -18.94
CA ALA A 265 -17.68 -14.13 -19.77
C ALA A 265 -19.10 -13.76 -19.26
N LEU A 266 -19.33 -13.88 -17.95
CA LEU A 266 -20.60 -13.51 -17.34
C LEU A 266 -20.87 -12.01 -17.43
N TYR A 267 -19.84 -11.19 -17.24
CA TYR A 267 -19.92 -9.72 -17.38
C TYR A 267 -20.42 -9.31 -18.75
N GLN A 268 -19.85 -9.89 -19.82
CA GLN A 268 -20.27 -9.60 -21.20
C GLN A 268 -21.67 -10.17 -21.49
N ASP A 269 -21.99 -11.37 -20.99
CA ASP A 269 -23.28 -12.03 -21.21
C ASP A 269 -24.43 -11.23 -20.60
N ILE A 270 -24.28 -10.70 -19.39
CA ILE A 270 -25.30 -9.86 -18.74
C ILE A 270 -25.56 -8.61 -19.55
N LEU A 271 -24.52 -7.94 -20.04
CA LEU A 271 -24.65 -6.74 -20.85
C LEU A 271 -25.36 -7.04 -22.18
N ASP A 272 -25.05 -8.17 -22.83
CA ASP A 272 -25.73 -8.62 -24.04
C ASP A 272 -27.23 -8.87 -23.80
N LYS A 273 -27.56 -9.59 -22.72
CA LYS A 273 -28.96 -9.92 -22.42
C LYS A 273 -29.80 -8.72 -22.03
N LEU A 274 -29.16 -7.66 -21.53
CA LEU A 274 -29.81 -6.41 -21.18
C LEU A 274 -29.75 -5.37 -22.32
N GLU A 275 -29.01 -5.65 -23.40
CA GLU A 275 -28.76 -4.74 -24.54
C GLU A 275 -28.07 -3.46 -24.08
N LEU A 276 -27.12 -3.58 -23.16
CA LEU A 276 -26.33 -2.47 -22.61
C LEU A 276 -24.99 -2.34 -23.32
N ARG A 277 -24.40 -1.14 -23.26
CA ARG A 277 -23.08 -0.85 -23.79
C ARG A 277 -22.01 -1.68 -23.03
N LYS A 278 -21.03 -2.19 -23.78
CA LYS A 278 -19.96 -3.03 -23.25
C LYS A 278 -18.67 -2.22 -23.05
N PRO A 279 -18.20 -2.03 -21.82
CA PRO A 279 -16.86 -1.52 -21.56
C PRO A 279 -15.78 -2.51 -22.00
N LYS A 280 -14.62 -2.00 -22.40
CA LYS A 280 -13.42 -2.82 -22.57
C LYS A 280 -12.89 -3.25 -21.20
N VAL A 281 -12.67 -4.54 -21.03
CA VAL A 281 -12.05 -5.06 -19.79
C VAL A 281 -10.55 -5.09 -19.98
N VAL A 282 -9.81 -4.47 -19.04
CA VAL A 282 -8.35 -4.45 -19.00
C VAL A 282 -7.89 -5.08 -17.68
N GLU A 283 -7.05 -6.09 -17.77
CA GLU A 283 -6.62 -6.85 -16.60
C GLU A 283 -5.20 -6.49 -16.15
N PHE A 284 -4.97 -6.55 -14.86
CA PHE A 284 -3.66 -6.38 -14.25
C PHE A 284 -3.45 -7.28 -13.03
N SER A 285 -2.19 -7.52 -12.65
CA SER A 285 -1.85 -8.36 -11.52
C SER A 285 -2.12 -7.68 -10.18
N ARG A 286 -2.43 -8.47 -9.15
CA ARG A 286 -2.45 -8.00 -7.76
C ARG A 286 -1.08 -7.51 -7.31
N LEU A 287 -1.09 -6.67 -6.28
CA LEU A 287 0.11 -6.27 -5.55
C LEU A 287 0.08 -6.93 -4.18
N GLU A 288 1.05 -7.78 -3.94
CA GLU A 288 1.25 -8.48 -2.67
C GLU A 288 2.69 -8.30 -2.19
N PHE A 289 2.88 -8.38 -0.87
CA PHE A 289 4.20 -8.40 -0.24
C PHE A 289 4.33 -9.63 0.64
N GLU A 290 5.53 -10.18 0.73
CA GLU A 290 5.79 -11.32 1.60
C GLU A 290 5.62 -10.93 3.07
N ASN A 291 5.02 -11.83 3.86
CA ASN A 291 4.85 -11.70 5.32
C ASN A 291 4.07 -10.47 5.80
N MET A 292 3.50 -9.68 4.88
CA MET A 292 2.73 -8.46 5.17
C MET A 292 1.30 -8.61 4.66
N PRO A 293 0.30 -8.77 5.53
CA PRO A 293 -1.06 -9.04 5.10
C PRO A 293 -1.71 -7.80 4.50
N VAL A 294 -2.34 -7.94 3.34
CA VAL A 294 -3.21 -6.94 2.71
C VAL A 294 -4.69 -7.34 2.78
N SER A 295 -4.99 -8.60 3.15
CA SER A 295 -6.37 -9.11 3.25
C SER A 295 -7.12 -8.46 4.41
N LYS A 296 -8.20 -7.74 4.12
CA LYS A 296 -9.10 -7.13 5.12
C LYS A 296 -9.56 -8.13 6.19
N ARG A 297 -9.91 -9.37 5.79
CA ARG A 297 -10.32 -10.43 6.72
C ARG A 297 -9.22 -10.80 7.72
N LYS A 298 -7.96 -10.90 7.26
CA LYS A 298 -6.82 -11.20 8.14
C LYS A 298 -6.53 -10.03 9.08
N ILE A 299 -6.56 -8.81 8.57
CA ILE A 299 -6.32 -7.59 9.38
C ILE A 299 -7.40 -7.45 10.46
N LYS A 300 -8.69 -7.59 10.10
CA LYS A 300 -9.80 -7.52 11.04
C LYS A 300 -9.63 -8.52 12.18
N LYS A 301 -9.23 -9.76 11.87
CA LYS A 301 -8.96 -10.78 12.87
C LYS A 301 -7.79 -10.38 13.80
N LEU A 302 -6.70 -9.82 13.27
CA LEU A 302 -5.58 -9.35 14.11
C LEU A 302 -5.99 -8.24 15.08
N ILE A 303 -6.92 -7.35 14.65
CA ILE A 303 -7.48 -6.30 15.51
C ILE A 303 -8.39 -6.91 16.58
N GLU A 304 -9.31 -7.81 16.19
CA GLU A 304 -10.23 -8.50 17.11
C GLU A 304 -9.49 -9.33 18.17
N ASP A 305 -8.38 -9.97 17.79
CA ASP A 305 -7.52 -10.76 18.67
C ASP A 305 -6.58 -9.87 19.52
N GLY A 306 -6.62 -8.54 19.38
CA GLY A 306 -5.76 -7.59 20.12
C GLY A 306 -4.27 -7.66 19.77
N MET A 307 -3.91 -8.25 18.63
CA MET A 307 -2.53 -8.40 18.18
C MET A 307 -1.97 -7.12 17.56
N ILE A 308 -2.86 -6.26 17.04
CA ILE A 308 -2.55 -4.93 16.49
C ILE A 308 -3.58 -3.92 17.00
N GLU A 309 -3.19 -2.63 17.05
CA GLU A 309 -4.01 -1.57 17.64
C GLU A 309 -5.21 -1.17 16.78
N GLY A 310 -5.08 -1.19 15.46
CA GLY A 310 -6.13 -0.75 14.53
C GLY A 310 -5.69 -0.82 13.07
N TRP A 311 -6.51 -0.25 12.21
CA TRP A 311 -6.25 -0.21 10.77
C TRP A 311 -5.05 0.66 10.36
N ASP A 312 -4.64 1.58 11.22
CA ASP A 312 -3.50 2.46 11.04
C ASP A 312 -2.24 1.97 11.79
N ASP A 313 -2.25 0.75 12.30
CA ASP A 313 -1.06 0.15 12.93
C ASP A 313 0.14 0.19 11.97
N PRO A 314 1.29 0.75 12.38
CA PRO A 314 2.42 1.01 11.47
C PRO A 314 3.07 -0.24 10.85
N ARG A 315 2.67 -1.43 11.29
CA ARG A 315 3.07 -2.72 10.71
C ARG A 315 2.27 -3.10 9.48
N LEU A 316 1.11 -2.46 9.25
CA LEU A 316 0.20 -2.77 8.15
C LEU A 316 0.59 -2.04 6.85
N LEU A 317 -0.01 -2.52 5.75
CA LEU A 317 0.07 -1.90 4.42
C LEU A 317 -1.25 -1.20 4.02
N THR A 318 -2.09 -0.85 4.98
CA THR A 318 -3.20 0.08 4.74
C THR A 318 -2.65 1.47 4.44
N LEU A 319 -3.37 2.26 3.67
CA LEU A 319 -2.92 3.61 3.33
C LEU A 319 -2.83 4.50 4.57
N SER A 320 -3.75 4.35 5.50
CA SER A 320 -3.72 5.02 6.80
C SER A 320 -2.48 4.64 7.62
N ALA A 321 -2.06 3.36 7.61
CA ALA A 321 -0.85 2.89 8.29
C ALA A 321 0.43 3.42 7.62
N LEU A 322 0.50 3.40 6.29
CA LEU A 322 1.64 3.93 5.54
C LEU A 322 1.79 5.44 5.78
N ARG A 323 0.67 6.20 5.78
CA ARG A 323 0.63 7.62 6.14
C ARG A 323 1.09 7.84 7.57
N ARG A 324 0.61 7.05 8.53
CA ARG A 324 1.04 7.09 9.93
C ARG A 324 2.52 6.79 10.08
N ARG A 325 3.04 5.84 9.33
CA ARG A 325 4.45 5.48 9.30
C ARG A 325 5.34 6.52 8.62
N GLY A 326 4.76 7.52 7.94
CA GLY A 326 5.49 8.64 7.33
C GLY A 326 5.92 8.42 5.89
N PHE A 327 5.28 7.49 5.16
CA PHE A 327 5.47 7.39 3.71
C PHE A 327 4.86 8.60 2.99
N ASP A 328 5.55 9.06 1.95
CA ASP A 328 5.07 10.12 1.08
C ASP A 328 4.13 9.54 0.01
N PRO A 329 2.98 10.17 -0.27
CA PRO A 329 2.05 9.68 -1.29
C PRO A 329 2.67 9.61 -2.69
N GLN A 330 3.61 10.51 -3.03
CA GLN A 330 4.33 10.45 -4.31
C GLN A 330 5.25 9.23 -4.41
N ALA A 331 5.77 8.75 -3.27
CA ALA A 331 6.53 7.51 -3.25
C ALA A 331 5.67 6.30 -3.62
N ILE A 332 4.43 6.25 -3.11
CA ILE A 332 3.48 5.20 -3.44
C ILE A 332 3.10 5.28 -4.92
N ARG A 333 2.80 6.47 -5.44
CA ARG A 333 2.51 6.68 -6.86
C ARG A 333 3.66 6.24 -7.76
N SER A 334 4.87 6.72 -7.48
CA SER A 334 6.07 6.37 -8.26
C SER A 334 6.36 4.87 -8.21
N PHE A 335 6.17 4.25 -7.06
CA PHE A 335 6.34 2.81 -6.89
C PHE A 335 5.32 2.04 -7.73
N VAL A 336 4.03 2.37 -7.64
CA VAL A 336 2.96 1.73 -8.43
C VAL A 336 3.23 1.84 -9.92
N LEU A 337 3.53 3.04 -10.41
CA LEU A 337 3.79 3.26 -11.83
C LEU A 337 5.06 2.54 -12.31
N SER A 338 6.07 2.39 -11.45
CA SER A 338 7.28 1.62 -11.79
C SER A 338 7.02 0.12 -11.98
N LEU A 339 5.94 -0.42 -11.44
CA LEU A 339 5.54 -1.81 -11.66
C LEU A 339 4.86 -2.02 -13.02
N GLY A 340 4.36 -0.96 -13.63
CA GLY A 340 3.63 -1.01 -14.89
C GLY A 340 2.33 -1.80 -14.85
N LEU A 341 1.71 -1.96 -16.01
CA LEU A 341 0.53 -2.81 -16.21
C LEU A 341 0.99 -4.21 -16.67
N THR A 342 1.02 -5.18 -15.76
CA THR A 342 1.44 -6.56 -16.05
C THR A 342 0.44 -7.57 -15.51
N LEU A 343 0.28 -8.70 -16.21
CA LEU A 343 -0.50 -9.85 -15.75
C LEU A 343 0.32 -10.84 -14.90
N ALA A 344 1.64 -10.70 -14.90
CA ALA A 344 2.51 -11.53 -14.08
C ALA A 344 2.37 -11.15 -12.60
N GLU A 345 2.13 -12.13 -11.74
CA GLU A 345 2.14 -11.90 -10.29
C GLU A 345 3.53 -11.46 -9.86
N THR A 346 3.60 -10.24 -9.33
CA THR A 346 4.83 -9.67 -8.82
C THR A 346 4.71 -9.45 -7.32
N LYS A 347 5.68 -9.95 -6.57
CA LYS A 347 5.84 -9.68 -5.14
C LYS A 347 7.10 -8.83 -4.94
N PRO A 348 7.04 -7.54 -5.23
CA PRO A 348 8.20 -6.68 -5.11
C PRO A 348 8.67 -6.62 -3.66
N PRO A 349 9.99 -6.54 -3.40
CA PRO A 349 10.49 -6.31 -2.05
C PRO A 349 9.96 -4.97 -1.51
N PHE A 350 9.51 -4.95 -0.26
CA PHE A 350 9.04 -3.71 0.38
C PHE A 350 10.14 -2.62 0.40
N LYS A 351 11.41 -3.05 0.46
CA LYS A 351 12.59 -2.17 0.34
C LYS A 351 12.61 -1.32 -0.92
N THR A 352 11.94 -1.74 -2.00
CA THR A 352 11.84 -0.93 -3.23
C THR A 352 11.02 0.32 -2.96
N LEU A 353 9.86 0.19 -2.30
CA LEU A 353 9.06 1.33 -1.88
C LEU A 353 9.83 2.22 -0.87
N GLU A 354 10.53 1.62 0.10
CA GLU A 354 11.38 2.34 1.05
C GLU A 354 12.48 3.16 0.35
N SER A 355 13.12 2.60 -0.67
CA SER A 355 14.14 3.30 -1.46
C SER A 355 13.59 4.48 -2.25
N ILE A 356 12.39 4.34 -2.82
CA ILE A 356 11.72 5.43 -3.54
C ILE A 356 11.32 6.52 -2.54
N ASN A 357 10.73 6.14 -1.42
CA ASN A 357 10.36 7.07 -0.36
C ASN A 357 11.56 7.86 0.15
N ARG A 358 12.68 7.18 0.40
CA ARG A 358 13.92 7.82 0.83
C ARG A 358 14.37 8.92 -0.14
N LYS A 359 14.37 8.65 -1.44
CA LYS A 359 14.79 9.65 -2.45
C LYS A 359 13.93 10.91 -2.41
N ILE A 360 12.65 10.78 -2.06
CA ILE A 360 11.71 11.89 -2.00
C ILE A 360 11.89 12.68 -0.70
N ILE A 361 11.96 11.98 0.45
CA ILE A 361 11.97 12.65 1.74
C ILE A 361 13.35 13.13 2.20
N ASP A 362 14.46 12.51 1.73
CA ASP A 362 15.81 12.87 2.17
C ASP A 362 16.13 14.38 2.00
N PRO A 363 15.86 15.02 0.85
CA PRO A 363 16.22 16.44 0.66
C PRO A 363 15.46 17.42 1.55
N ILE A 364 14.32 17.01 2.10
CA ILE A 364 13.40 17.86 2.87
C ILE A 364 13.36 17.51 4.35
N THR A 365 14.13 16.51 4.77
CA THR A 365 14.08 15.98 6.14
C THR A 365 15.25 16.50 6.96
N ILE A 366 14.97 17.12 8.10
CA ILE A 366 16.00 17.54 9.04
C ILE A 366 16.70 16.36 9.69
N ARG A 367 17.96 16.50 10.03
CA ARG A 367 18.80 15.48 10.66
C ARG A 367 19.15 15.83 12.08
N LEU A 368 18.84 14.91 12.99
CA LEU A 368 19.13 15.03 14.42
C LEU A 368 19.96 13.84 14.89
N PHE A 369 20.57 13.97 16.06
CA PHE A 369 21.25 12.86 16.71
C PHE A 369 20.28 12.06 17.59
N PHE A 370 20.44 10.75 17.58
CA PHE A 370 19.78 9.81 18.48
C PHE A 370 20.75 8.70 18.86
N VAL A 371 20.95 8.52 20.13
CA VAL A 371 21.86 7.53 20.72
C VAL A 371 21.04 6.43 21.38
N LYS A 372 21.05 5.25 20.77
CA LYS A 372 20.42 4.04 21.32
C LYS A 372 21.34 3.41 22.36
N ASP A 373 20.78 2.81 23.43
CA ASP A 373 21.56 2.17 24.51
C ASP A 373 22.74 3.05 24.98
N PRO A 374 22.47 4.22 25.56
CA PRO A 374 23.49 5.25 25.79
C PRO A 374 24.53 4.82 26.83
N ILE A 375 25.81 5.05 26.50
CA ILE A 375 26.98 4.93 27.37
C ILE A 375 27.53 6.33 27.59
N MET A 376 27.84 6.65 28.84
CA MET A 376 28.45 7.94 29.21
C MET A 376 29.88 8.02 28.72
N LEU A 377 30.23 9.11 28.05
CA LEU A 377 31.58 9.52 27.71
C LEU A 377 31.89 10.84 28.43
N LEU A 378 32.81 10.78 29.39
CA LEU A 378 33.28 11.96 30.13
C LEU A 378 34.55 12.49 29.45
N VAL A 379 34.52 13.72 28.97
CA VAL A 379 35.69 14.41 28.45
C VAL A 379 36.29 15.23 29.57
N GLU A 380 37.38 14.75 30.22
CA GLU A 380 37.94 15.27 31.49
C GLU A 380 38.26 16.77 31.47
N ASP A 381 38.77 17.28 30.34
CA ASP A 381 39.11 18.69 30.08
C ASP A 381 38.16 19.37 29.09
N GLY A 382 37.00 18.76 28.85
CA GLY A 382 35.95 19.32 28.03
C GLY A 382 35.36 20.59 28.67
N LYS A 383 35.15 21.61 27.87
CA LYS A 383 34.51 22.86 28.32
C LYS A 383 33.09 22.93 27.80
N ASP A 384 32.23 23.54 28.60
CA ASP A 384 30.89 23.91 28.17
C ASP A 384 30.98 24.81 26.92
N THR A 385 30.25 24.45 25.89
CA THR A 385 30.22 25.20 24.64
C THR A 385 28.87 25.07 23.95
N THR A 386 28.56 25.96 23.04
CA THR A 386 27.43 25.86 22.16
C THR A 386 27.91 25.70 20.71
N VAL A 387 27.45 24.67 20.04
CA VAL A 387 27.79 24.41 18.64
C VAL A 387 26.58 24.65 17.75
N LYS A 388 26.81 25.22 16.58
CA LYS A 388 25.80 25.44 15.58
C LYS A 388 25.91 24.37 14.51
N LEU A 389 24.88 23.53 14.41
CA LEU A 389 24.82 22.40 13.51
C LEU A 389 23.84 22.66 12.37
N ASN A 390 24.18 22.23 11.16
CA ASN A 390 23.25 22.25 10.03
C ASN A 390 22.15 21.20 10.23
N ASN A 391 20.91 21.56 9.90
CA ASN A 391 19.79 20.63 9.92
C ASN A 391 19.83 19.63 8.76
N HIS A 392 20.61 19.93 7.71
CA HIS A 392 20.86 19.02 6.60
C HIS A 392 22.25 19.30 5.99
N PRO A 393 22.99 18.29 5.50
CA PRO A 393 24.36 18.49 5.00
C PRO A 393 24.44 19.26 3.68
N THR A 394 23.43 19.15 2.82
CA THR A 394 23.41 19.73 1.46
C THR A 394 22.21 20.65 1.21
N SER A 395 21.05 20.37 1.81
CA SER A 395 19.84 21.20 1.66
C SER A 395 19.82 22.33 2.69
N ASN A 396 19.36 23.51 2.27
CA ASN A 396 19.26 24.66 3.18
C ASN A 396 18.01 24.57 4.06
N LEU A 397 18.04 23.69 5.07
CA LEU A 397 16.96 23.49 6.05
C LEU A 397 17.23 24.26 7.37
N GLY A 398 18.14 25.23 7.35
CA GLY A 398 18.50 26.00 8.51
C GLY A 398 19.50 25.29 9.42
N THR A 399 19.69 25.87 10.63
CA THR A 399 20.64 25.39 11.62
C THR A 399 19.99 25.33 12.99
N ARG A 400 20.60 24.59 13.92
CA ARG A 400 20.23 24.50 15.33
C ARG A 400 21.42 24.72 16.23
N GLU A 401 21.18 25.18 17.42
CA GLU A 401 22.18 25.33 18.47
C GLU A 401 22.07 24.16 19.45
N VAL A 402 23.20 23.57 19.77
CA VAL A 402 23.32 22.43 20.68
C VAL A 402 24.29 22.82 21.81
N GLU A 403 23.77 22.84 23.04
CA GLU A 403 24.60 23.04 24.23
C GLU A 403 25.34 21.75 24.56
N VAL A 404 26.63 21.83 24.71
CA VAL A 404 27.54 20.73 24.97
C VAL A 404 28.26 20.96 26.28
N SER A 405 28.25 19.94 27.15
CA SER A 405 29.07 19.87 28.35
C SER A 405 30.21 18.86 28.15
N ASN A 406 30.94 18.61 29.21
CA ASN A 406 31.94 17.57 29.26
C ASN A 406 31.32 16.13 29.42
N VAL A 407 30.02 16.05 29.68
CA VAL A 407 29.28 14.76 29.76
C VAL A 407 28.50 14.53 28.47
N ILE A 408 28.85 13.51 27.73
CA ILE A 408 28.32 13.15 26.43
C ILE A 408 27.85 11.70 26.50
N TYR A 409 26.84 11.37 25.74
CA TYR A 409 26.38 9.98 25.56
C TYR A 409 26.64 9.51 24.13
N ILE A 410 27.17 8.31 24.00
CA ILE A 410 27.41 7.61 22.72
C ILE A 410 26.69 6.27 22.72
N SER A 411 26.47 5.67 21.54
CA SER A 411 25.82 4.36 21.46
C SER A 411 26.70 3.27 22.07
N ARG A 412 26.07 2.25 22.67
CA ARG A 412 26.78 1.06 23.15
C ARG A 412 27.59 0.40 22.01
N GLU A 413 27.05 0.40 20.81
CA GLU A 413 27.70 -0.15 19.61
C GLU A 413 29.03 0.57 19.33
N ASP A 414 29.02 1.91 19.34
CA ASP A 414 30.23 2.69 19.19
C ASP A 414 31.17 2.48 20.38
N ALA A 415 30.64 2.46 21.60
CA ALA A 415 31.41 2.29 22.83
C ALA A 415 32.20 0.96 22.87
N VAL A 416 31.57 -0.14 22.50
CA VAL A 416 32.21 -1.47 22.43
C VAL A 416 33.31 -1.54 21.35
N ALA A 417 33.17 -0.73 20.30
CA ALA A 417 34.12 -0.70 19.19
C ALA A 417 35.30 0.27 19.44
N LEU A 418 35.39 0.90 20.62
CA LEU A 418 36.51 1.78 21.02
C LEU A 418 37.62 0.98 21.72
N THR A 419 38.84 1.49 21.59
CA THR A 419 40.00 0.96 22.32
C THR A 419 40.70 2.09 23.10
N LYS A 420 41.43 1.70 24.16
CA LYS A 420 42.25 2.65 24.90
C LYS A 420 43.28 3.30 24.00
N ASP A 421 43.54 4.58 24.19
CA ASP A 421 44.45 5.45 23.43
C ASP A 421 43.96 5.74 21.97
N GLU A 422 42.81 5.21 21.56
CA GLU A 422 42.22 5.52 20.23
C GLU A 422 41.81 7.00 20.14
N GLN A 423 42.05 7.60 19.00
CA GLN A 423 41.61 8.95 18.69
C GLN A 423 40.36 8.90 17.81
N VAL A 424 39.31 9.58 18.21
CA VAL A 424 38.03 9.60 17.51
C VAL A 424 37.49 11.01 17.42
N ARG A 425 36.69 11.27 16.40
CA ARG A 425 35.98 12.54 16.24
C ARG A 425 34.52 12.40 16.69
N LEU A 426 34.11 13.22 17.62
CA LEU A 426 32.71 13.47 17.87
C LEU A 426 32.15 14.29 16.69
N MET A 427 31.13 13.76 15.99
CA MET A 427 30.61 14.32 14.73
C MET A 427 30.27 15.80 14.91
N GLU A 428 30.76 16.63 13.98
CA GLU A 428 30.53 18.08 13.98
C GLU A 428 30.97 18.82 15.27
N LEU A 429 31.81 18.18 16.13
CA LEU A 429 32.26 18.73 17.38
C LEU A 429 33.82 18.80 17.38
N TYR A 430 34.49 17.93 18.08
CA TYR A 430 35.96 17.94 18.25
C TYR A 430 36.50 16.49 18.32
N ASN A 431 37.83 16.39 18.31
CA ASN A 431 38.53 15.14 18.45
C ASN A 431 38.82 14.85 19.93
N VAL A 432 38.72 13.58 20.32
CA VAL A 432 39.05 13.11 21.67
C VAL A 432 39.97 11.91 21.61
N LYS A 433 40.79 11.72 22.64
CA LYS A 433 41.59 10.54 22.88
C LYS A 433 40.95 9.74 24.02
N ILE A 434 40.71 8.47 23.81
CA ILE A 434 40.10 7.55 24.82
C ILE A 434 41.13 7.21 25.89
N ASN A 435 40.84 7.48 27.15
CA ASN A 435 41.71 7.23 28.28
C ASN A 435 41.41 5.89 28.97
N GLU A 436 40.15 5.65 29.33
CA GLU A 436 39.71 4.46 30.05
C GLU A 436 38.31 4.03 29.57
N ILE A 437 38.06 2.71 29.59
CA ILE A 437 36.79 2.11 29.19
C ILE A 437 36.34 1.14 30.28
N ASP A 438 35.23 1.46 30.97
CA ASP A 438 34.56 0.59 31.97
C ASP A 438 33.07 0.41 31.56
N LEU A 439 32.79 -0.54 30.71
CA LEU A 439 31.42 -0.81 30.22
C LEU A 439 30.64 -1.73 31.14
N GLU A 440 31.33 -2.54 31.98
CA GLU A 440 30.69 -3.56 32.81
C GLU A 440 30.19 -2.97 34.13
N ASN A 441 31.01 -2.23 34.83
CA ASN A 441 30.68 -1.74 36.17
C ASN A 441 30.05 -0.35 36.16
N LYS A 442 30.68 0.61 35.46
CA LYS A 442 30.28 2.02 35.53
C LYS A 442 29.50 2.49 34.30
N LYS A 443 29.52 1.73 33.19
CA LYS A 443 29.01 2.17 31.86
C LYS A 443 29.56 3.55 31.48
N LEU A 444 30.86 3.75 31.71
CA LEU A 444 31.59 5.00 31.56
C LEU A 444 32.82 4.80 30.69
N ILE A 445 33.05 5.76 29.83
CA ILE A 445 34.30 5.95 29.09
C ILE A 445 34.86 7.31 29.48
N THR A 446 36.16 7.42 29.79
CA THR A 446 36.81 8.71 29.94
C THR A 446 37.67 9.02 28.73
N ALA A 447 37.74 10.28 28.36
CA ALA A 447 38.53 10.77 27.24
C ALA A 447 39.09 12.16 27.52
N SER A 448 40.17 12.53 26.86
CA SER A 448 40.72 13.85 26.87
C SER A 448 40.42 14.58 25.57
N TYR A 449 40.15 15.88 25.64
CA TYR A 449 40.05 16.76 24.48
C TYR A 449 41.41 16.80 23.73
N LEU A 450 41.39 16.74 22.40
CA LEU A 450 42.59 16.88 21.59
C LEU A 450 42.62 18.23 20.85
N ASN A 451 41.78 18.38 19.84
CA ASN A 451 41.73 19.55 18.96
C ASN A 451 40.43 19.53 18.11
N ASN A 452 40.26 20.58 17.28
CA ASN A 452 39.15 20.72 16.35
C ASN A 452 39.52 20.35 14.90
N GLU A 453 40.72 19.86 14.63
CA GLU A 453 41.20 19.59 13.28
C GLU A 453 40.39 18.47 12.63
N ILE A 454 40.03 18.64 11.36
CA ILE A 454 39.37 17.59 10.59
C ILE A 454 40.44 16.66 10.02
N VAL A 455 40.56 15.48 10.60
CA VAL A 455 41.50 14.45 10.13
C VAL A 455 40.74 13.50 9.20
N LYS A 456 41.28 13.31 7.99
CA LYS A 456 40.75 12.37 7.02
C LYS A 456 40.84 10.95 7.62
N ASP A 457 39.81 10.15 7.39
CA ASP A 457 39.71 8.74 7.83
C ASP A 457 39.63 8.51 9.35
N MET A 458 39.55 9.57 10.18
CA MET A 458 39.30 9.42 11.61
C MET A 458 37.89 8.89 11.84
N LYS A 459 37.73 7.90 12.73
CA LYS A 459 36.45 7.33 13.14
C LYS A 459 35.55 8.42 13.71
N LYS A 460 34.34 8.56 13.16
CA LYS A 460 33.34 9.54 13.58
C LYS A 460 32.28 8.87 14.43
N ILE A 461 32.01 9.43 15.61
CA ILE A 461 31.03 8.92 16.56
C ILE A 461 29.90 9.92 16.73
N GLN A 462 28.66 9.42 16.70
CA GLN A 462 27.47 10.18 17.00
C GLN A 462 27.32 10.33 18.51
N TRP A 463 26.77 11.45 18.95
CA TRP A 463 26.69 11.80 20.37
C TRP A 463 25.44 12.63 20.69
N VAL A 464 25.07 12.69 21.96
CA VAL A 464 24.18 13.70 22.55
C VAL A 464 24.78 14.19 23.88
N SER A 465 24.61 15.46 24.16
CA SER A 465 25.09 16.06 25.44
C SER A 465 24.01 15.94 26.51
N ASP A 466 24.43 15.82 27.77
CA ASP A 466 23.52 15.82 28.93
C ASP A 466 22.72 17.13 29.04
N LYS A 467 23.27 18.27 28.59
CA LYS A 467 22.58 19.58 28.56
C LYS A 467 21.55 19.69 27.45
N ASN A 468 21.64 18.86 26.43
CA ASN A 468 20.78 18.94 25.23
C ASN A 468 20.25 17.56 24.84
N MET A 469 19.75 16.79 25.78
CA MET A 469 19.18 15.48 25.50
C MET A 469 17.79 15.31 26.10
N THR A 470 17.02 14.41 25.51
CA THR A 470 15.76 13.91 26.06
C THR A 470 15.66 12.39 25.89
N LYS A 471 15.03 11.72 26.85
CA LYS A 471 14.67 10.30 26.66
C LYS A 471 13.68 10.20 25.52
N TYR A 472 13.94 9.31 24.59
CA TYR A 472 13.14 9.17 23.39
C TYR A 472 12.98 7.70 23.02
N ARG A 473 11.80 7.36 22.50
CA ARG A 473 11.46 5.99 22.08
C ARG A 473 11.15 5.96 20.61
N ILE A 474 11.71 4.98 19.90
CA ILE A 474 11.40 4.73 18.49
C ILE A 474 10.73 3.37 18.35
N MET A 475 9.54 3.36 17.79
CA MET A 475 8.82 2.15 17.41
C MET A 475 9.30 1.70 16.04
N VAL A 476 9.79 0.48 15.93
CA VAL A 476 10.34 -0.10 14.70
C VAL A 476 9.42 -1.21 14.21
N PRO A 477 8.58 -0.94 13.20
CA PRO A 477 7.73 -1.95 12.60
C PRO A 477 8.57 -2.99 11.83
N LYS A 478 8.25 -4.26 12.06
CA LYS A 478 8.80 -5.42 11.36
C LYS A 478 7.67 -6.23 10.73
N GLU A 479 8.01 -7.28 10.03
CA GLU A 479 7.03 -8.20 9.42
C GLU A 479 6.10 -8.80 10.48
N ILE A 480 4.79 -8.76 10.21
CA ILE A 480 3.75 -9.28 11.12
C ILE A 480 3.80 -10.81 11.21
N TYR A 481 4.17 -11.47 10.11
CA TYR A 481 4.28 -12.91 10.08
C TYR A 481 5.73 -13.35 9.87
N GLN A 482 6.10 -14.46 10.52
CA GLN A 482 7.32 -15.22 10.26
C GLN A 482 6.94 -16.69 10.18
N ASN A 483 7.27 -17.35 9.08
CA ASN A 483 6.88 -18.75 8.83
C ASN A 483 5.37 -18.99 9.04
N ASP A 484 4.53 -18.14 8.47
CA ASP A 484 3.06 -18.14 8.57
C ASP A 484 2.48 -17.98 9.99
N LYS A 485 3.32 -17.65 10.98
CA LYS A 485 2.88 -17.39 12.36
C LYS A 485 3.02 -15.91 12.70
N PHE A 486 2.12 -15.42 13.54
CA PHE A 486 2.22 -14.06 14.08
C PHE A 486 3.56 -13.88 14.81
N ASN A 487 4.25 -12.79 14.49
CA ASN A 487 5.50 -12.40 15.13
C ASN A 487 5.23 -11.45 16.30
N PRO A 488 5.36 -11.89 17.56
CA PRO A 488 5.16 -11.01 18.72
C PRO A 488 6.14 -9.84 18.78
N GLU A 489 7.32 -9.99 18.14
CA GLU A 489 8.38 -8.98 18.04
C GLU A 489 8.24 -8.06 16.81
N SER A 490 7.06 -8.09 16.16
CA SER A 490 6.80 -7.30 14.96
C SER A 490 6.76 -5.78 15.20
N LEU A 491 6.73 -5.34 16.46
CA LEU A 491 6.85 -3.92 16.84
C LEU A 491 7.92 -3.77 17.94
N GLU A 492 9.15 -3.58 17.51
CA GLU A 492 10.27 -3.36 18.43
C GLU A 492 10.23 -1.93 19.00
N LYS A 493 10.49 -1.78 20.31
CA LYS A 493 10.59 -0.48 20.97
C LYS A 493 12.04 -0.23 21.35
N ILE A 494 12.67 0.73 20.70
CA ILE A 494 14.06 1.13 20.96
C ILE A 494 14.05 2.40 21.79
N GLU A 495 14.69 2.35 22.95
CA GLU A 495 14.86 3.50 23.84
C GLU A 495 16.27 4.07 23.73
N GLY A 496 16.39 5.38 23.92
CA GLY A 496 17.66 6.08 23.84
C GLY A 496 17.53 7.56 24.22
N TYR A 497 18.56 8.32 23.89
CA TYR A 497 18.59 9.77 24.03
C TYR A 497 18.61 10.44 22.66
N ALA A 498 17.69 11.37 22.42
CA ALA A 498 17.67 12.24 21.25
C ALA A 498 18.07 13.67 21.64
N GLU A 499 18.53 14.47 20.66
CA GLU A 499 18.67 15.92 20.87
C GLU A 499 17.34 16.54 21.30
N SER A 500 17.36 17.45 22.28
CA SER A 500 16.15 18.11 22.79
C SER A 500 15.37 18.90 21.73
N SER A 501 16.03 19.31 20.66
CA SER A 501 15.39 19.96 19.49
C SER A 501 14.28 19.12 18.85
N VAL A 502 14.29 17.80 19.02
CA VAL A 502 13.20 16.91 18.55
C VAL A 502 11.85 17.29 19.17
N LEU A 503 11.84 17.84 20.39
CA LEU A 503 10.63 18.24 21.09
C LEU A 503 9.95 19.50 20.52
N GLN A 504 10.66 20.23 19.66
CA GLN A 504 10.14 21.40 18.96
C GLN A 504 9.41 21.04 17.67
N LEU A 505 9.57 19.77 17.22
CA LEU A 505 8.92 19.27 16.02
C LEU A 505 7.43 19.02 16.30
N LYS A 506 6.60 19.36 15.34
CA LYS A 506 5.18 18.98 15.38
C LYS A 506 5.03 17.47 15.24
N SER A 507 3.96 16.91 15.78
CA SER A 507 3.56 15.53 15.47
C SER A 507 3.45 15.35 13.95
N ARG A 508 3.80 14.17 13.47
CA ARG A 508 3.83 13.81 12.04
C ARG A 508 4.90 14.51 11.22
N THR A 509 5.95 15.04 11.86
CA THR A 509 7.12 15.57 11.17
C THR A 509 8.11 14.44 10.90
N GLN A 510 8.58 14.33 9.65
CA GLN A 510 9.66 13.43 9.28
C GLN A 510 11.00 13.98 9.81
N VAL A 511 11.82 13.08 10.36
CA VAL A 511 13.15 13.38 10.90
C VAL A 511 14.10 12.23 10.58
N GLN A 512 15.32 12.52 10.16
CA GLN A 512 16.36 11.50 10.06
C GLN A 512 17.20 11.51 11.33
N PHE A 513 17.15 10.43 12.09
CA PHE A 513 18.18 10.21 13.11
C PHE A 513 19.42 9.63 12.44
N ILE A 514 20.50 10.42 12.47
CA ILE A 514 21.76 10.10 11.77
C ILE A 514 22.23 8.71 12.19
N ARG A 515 22.67 7.87 11.23
CA ARG A 515 23.08 6.46 11.40
C ARG A 515 21.99 5.50 11.89
N PHE A 516 20.81 5.99 12.29
CA PHE A 516 19.68 5.15 12.69
C PHE A 516 18.70 4.96 11.52
N GLY A 517 18.17 6.05 10.97
CA GLY A 517 17.25 6.04 9.84
C GLY A 517 16.22 7.16 9.88
N PHE A 518 15.31 7.12 8.92
CA PHE A 518 14.19 8.06 8.84
C PHE A 518 13.07 7.62 9.77
N CYS A 519 12.54 8.59 10.49
CA CYS A 519 11.45 8.41 11.44
C CYS A 519 10.40 9.49 11.24
N VAL A 520 9.19 9.26 11.73
CA VAL A 520 8.13 10.28 11.84
C VAL A 520 7.78 10.46 13.31
N THR A 521 7.76 11.70 13.79
CA THR A 521 7.35 12.00 15.16
C THR A 521 5.88 11.68 15.37
N GLU A 522 5.54 11.05 16.49
CA GLU A 522 4.15 10.82 16.90
C GLU A 522 3.78 11.73 18.06
N GLU A 523 3.55 11.14 19.23
CA GLU A 523 3.35 11.87 20.46
C GLU A 523 4.67 12.36 21.04
N LYS A 524 4.59 13.21 22.06
CA LYS A 524 5.75 13.69 22.78
C LYS A 524 6.64 12.52 23.24
N PHE A 525 7.94 12.58 22.92
CA PHE A 525 8.95 11.58 23.22
C PHE A 525 8.88 10.27 22.44
N THR A 526 8.11 10.21 21.36
CA THR A 526 8.01 9.00 20.53
C THR A 526 8.10 9.30 19.04
N ALA A 527 8.63 8.34 18.28
CA ALA A 527 8.61 8.33 16.82
C ALA A 527 8.38 6.91 16.28
N ILE A 528 7.95 6.81 15.03
CA ILE A 528 7.88 5.57 14.28
C ILE A 528 9.00 5.56 13.24
N PHE A 529 9.71 4.44 13.15
CA PHE A 529 10.71 4.21 12.12
C PHE A 529 10.05 4.00 10.76
N ILE A 530 10.50 4.75 9.76
CA ILE A 530 10.04 4.63 8.37
C ILE A 530 10.90 3.59 7.65
N HIS A 531 12.19 3.90 7.46
CA HIS A 531 13.21 3.05 6.83
C HIS A 531 14.63 3.60 7.10
N ARG A 532 15.65 2.87 6.66
CA ARG A 532 17.06 3.30 6.70
C ARG A 532 17.41 4.24 5.56
#